data_d2b419b0cc89ad751f454d3a2f10d973
#
_entry.id   d2b419b0cc89ad751f454d3a2f10d973
#
_cell.length_a   1.000
_cell.length_b   1.000
_cell.length_c   1.000
_cell.angle_alpha   90.00
_cell.angle_beta   90.00
_cell.angle_gamma   90.00
#
_symmetry.space_group_name_H-M   'P 1'
#
loop_
_entity.id
_entity.type
_entity.pdbx_description
1 polymer ?
#
loop_
_entity_poly.entity_id
_entity_poly.type
_entity_poly.pdbx_seq_one_letter_code
_entity_poly.pdbx_strand_id
1 'polypeptide(L)'
;RSIAGGDYTGADLPVASEDEVGRLVGTFNQMKHAMAEHLSTLNALHREEVRNLALEKDLEHTRLEVLKSQVNPHFLFNTLNMISCMARLEEASATDQMIVHLGSLFRHNLRTKQQEVTLEEELEGLDDYIYLQQMRFDGRITVEKKIEADPAAVRLPSFTLQPIVENAFSHGLKSCEEGGCILLRVWMQGTRLILTVADNGKGMTPEELDALQEKIAQSEQTGRSIGLGNISRRIAMLYPDGAMKIYSRPGHGTVIRFEIPQQVRQEVADSHEV
;
A
#
# COMPACT_ATOMS: atom_id res chain seq x y z
N ARG A 1 -28.21 21.57 36.17
CA ARG A 1 -28.15 21.34 34.72
C ARG A 1 -26.74 20.97 34.20
N SER A 2 -25.65 21.37 34.90
CA SER A 2 -24.26 21.07 34.44
C SER A 2 -23.92 19.56 34.51
N ILE A 3 -24.34 18.86 35.57
CA ILE A 3 -24.01 17.43 35.77
C ILE A 3 -24.69 16.53 34.74
N ALA A 4 -25.90 16.86 34.28
CA ALA A 4 -26.58 16.13 33.22
C ALA A 4 -25.86 16.25 31.85
N GLY A 5 -24.94 17.20 31.70
CA GLY A 5 -24.04 17.39 30.54
C GLY A 5 -22.63 16.83 30.73
N GLY A 6 -22.36 16.08 31.82
CA GLY A 6 -21.04 15.48 32.07
C GLY A 6 -20.00 16.41 32.71
N ASP A 7 -20.39 17.61 33.14
CA ASP A 7 -19.51 18.52 33.87
C ASP A 7 -19.66 18.32 35.40
N TYR A 8 -18.65 17.71 35.99
CA TYR A 8 -18.55 17.42 37.43
C TYR A 8 -17.63 18.40 38.17
N THR A 9 -17.14 19.46 37.51
CA THR A 9 -16.17 20.42 38.08
C THR A 9 -16.82 21.59 38.79
N GLY A 10 -18.15 21.74 38.69
CA GLY A 10 -18.91 22.84 39.31
C GLY A 10 -18.76 22.88 40.83
N ALA A 11 -19.13 24.01 41.45
CA ALA A 11 -19.11 24.18 42.91
C ALA A 11 -19.98 23.17 43.65
N ASP A 12 -19.62 22.84 44.91
CA ASP A 12 -20.39 21.94 45.75
C ASP A 12 -21.73 22.54 46.14
N LEU A 13 -22.73 21.67 46.30
CA LEU A 13 -23.99 22.10 46.86
C LEU A 13 -23.79 22.39 48.35
N PRO A 14 -24.30 23.51 48.86
CA PRO A 14 -24.17 23.85 50.28
C PRO A 14 -24.97 22.88 51.16
N VAL A 15 -24.33 22.32 52.19
CA VAL A 15 -24.99 21.48 53.19
C VAL A 15 -25.61 22.40 54.22
N ALA A 16 -26.92 22.65 54.09
CA ALA A 16 -27.65 23.66 54.92
C ALA A 16 -28.33 23.06 56.19
N SER A 17 -28.38 21.72 56.32
CA SER A 17 -29.01 21.02 57.43
C SER A 17 -28.28 19.77 57.86
N GLU A 18 -28.43 19.33 59.11
CA GLU A 18 -27.85 18.07 59.63
C GLU A 18 -28.81 16.85 59.49
N ASP A 19 -29.95 17.03 58.83
CA ASP A 19 -30.96 16.01 58.62
C ASP A 19 -30.63 15.07 57.43
N GLU A 20 -31.61 14.25 57.03
CA GLU A 20 -31.47 13.31 55.92
C GLU A 20 -31.12 14.05 54.61
N VAL A 21 -31.57 15.27 54.41
CA VAL A 21 -31.32 16.06 53.21
C VAL A 21 -29.87 16.54 53.21
N GLY A 22 -29.32 16.98 54.34
CA GLY A 22 -27.92 17.37 54.46
C GLY A 22 -26.97 16.20 54.18
N ARG A 23 -27.29 14.98 54.66
CA ARG A 23 -26.53 13.77 54.38
C ARG A 23 -26.57 13.40 52.88
N LEU A 24 -27.74 13.54 52.24
CA LEU A 24 -27.90 13.32 50.81
C LEU A 24 -27.03 14.27 49.98
N VAL A 25 -27.03 15.56 50.32
CA VAL A 25 -26.19 16.59 49.67
C VAL A 25 -24.70 16.27 49.85
N GLY A 26 -24.29 15.86 51.05
CA GLY A 26 -22.90 15.46 51.31
C GLY A 26 -22.46 14.27 50.45
N THR A 27 -23.29 13.21 50.38
CA THR A 27 -23.02 12.02 49.55
C THR A 27 -22.99 12.38 48.08
N PHE A 28 -23.86 13.25 47.61
CA PHE A 28 -23.88 13.75 46.25
C PHE A 28 -22.60 14.50 45.89
N ASN A 29 -22.10 15.39 46.75
CA ASN A 29 -20.85 16.10 46.52
C ASN A 29 -19.66 15.13 46.49
N GLN A 30 -19.61 14.13 47.38
CA GLN A 30 -18.58 13.08 47.34
C GLN A 30 -18.61 12.29 46.04
N MET A 31 -19.78 11.85 45.56
CA MET A 31 -19.94 11.16 44.30
C MET A 31 -19.48 12.02 43.11
N LYS A 32 -19.83 13.31 43.12
CA LYS A 32 -19.41 14.30 42.11
C LYS A 32 -17.88 14.39 42.05
N HIS A 33 -17.18 14.51 43.18
CA HIS A 33 -15.73 14.57 43.25
C HIS A 33 -15.08 13.26 42.76
N ALA A 34 -15.60 12.11 43.19
CA ALA A 34 -15.11 10.81 42.76
C ALA A 34 -15.27 10.63 41.24
N MET A 35 -16.37 11.09 40.65
CA MET A 35 -16.60 11.04 39.22
C MET A 35 -15.63 11.96 38.46
N ALA A 36 -15.41 13.19 38.95
CA ALA A 36 -14.46 14.13 38.37
C ALA A 36 -13.02 13.56 38.34
N GLU A 37 -12.60 12.97 39.46
CA GLU A 37 -11.29 12.31 39.59
C GLU A 37 -11.17 11.12 38.62
N HIS A 38 -12.20 10.28 38.55
CA HIS A 38 -12.23 9.12 37.64
C HIS A 38 -12.14 9.54 36.18
N LEU A 39 -12.91 10.54 35.76
CA LEU A 39 -12.83 11.10 34.40
C LEU A 39 -11.47 11.71 34.10
N SER A 40 -10.86 12.41 35.06
CA SER A 40 -9.51 12.96 34.91
C SER A 40 -8.48 11.85 34.67
N THR A 41 -8.58 10.76 35.46
CA THR A 41 -7.68 9.58 35.32
C THR A 41 -7.88 8.88 33.97
N LEU A 42 -9.13 8.66 33.55
CA LEU A 42 -9.42 8.07 32.24
C LEU A 42 -8.87 8.92 31.10
N ASN A 43 -9.05 10.25 31.16
CA ASN A 43 -8.50 11.14 30.15
C ASN A 43 -6.97 11.17 30.13
N ALA A 44 -6.31 11.02 31.28
CA ALA A 44 -4.86 10.92 31.37
C ALA A 44 -4.38 9.61 30.74
N LEU A 45 -4.99 8.48 31.07
CA LEU A 45 -4.68 7.17 30.49
C LEU A 45 -4.88 7.16 28.96
N HIS A 46 -6.00 7.72 28.49
CA HIS A 46 -6.26 7.80 27.05
C HIS A 46 -5.21 8.66 26.31
N ARG A 47 -4.79 9.78 26.90
CA ARG A 47 -3.71 10.61 26.32
C ARG A 47 -2.38 9.85 26.27
N GLU A 48 -2.07 9.10 27.31
CA GLU A 48 -0.86 8.28 27.36
C GLU A 48 -0.90 7.16 26.31
N GLU A 49 -2.03 6.49 26.14
CA GLU A 49 -2.22 5.45 25.12
C GLU A 49 -2.03 6.02 23.70
N VAL A 50 -2.68 7.17 23.40
CA VAL A 50 -2.52 7.85 22.09
C VAL A 50 -1.06 8.25 21.86
N ARG A 51 -0.38 8.73 22.92
CA ARG A 51 1.04 9.09 22.81
C ARG A 51 1.93 7.87 22.56
N ASN A 52 1.66 6.76 23.24
CA ASN A 52 2.42 5.51 23.06
C ASN A 52 2.25 4.97 21.64
N LEU A 53 1.01 4.95 21.11
CA LEU A 53 0.75 4.56 19.72
C LEU A 53 1.48 5.44 18.70
N ALA A 54 1.54 6.75 18.95
CA ALA A 54 2.29 7.67 18.11
C ALA A 54 3.80 7.39 18.15
N LEU A 55 4.36 7.15 19.33
CA LEU A 55 5.78 6.81 19.50
C LEU A 55 6.14 5.47 18.88
N GLU A 56 5.29 4.46 18.98
CA GLU A 56 5.49 3.16 18.32
C GLU A 56 5.53 3.32 16.80
N LYS A 57 4.62 4.10 16.24
CA LYS A 57 4.57 4.41 14.81
C LYS A 57 5.83 5.14 14.34
N ASP A 58 6.30 6.14 15.10
CA ASP A 58 7.53 6.88 14.80
C ASP A 58 8.76 5.97 14.89
N LEU A 59 8.81 5.07 15.87
CA LEU A 59 9.88 4.11 16.03
C LEU A 59 9.92 3.12 14.85
N GLU A 60 8.77 2.61 14.42
CA GLU A 60 8.66 1.73 13.26
C GLU A 60 9.12 2.45 11.99
N HIS A 61 8.67 3.68 11.78
CA HIS A 61 9.11 4.51 10.67
C HIS A 61 10.62 4.74 10.66
N THR A 62 11.19 5.10 11.82
CA THR A 62 12.64 5.31 11.98
C THR A 62 13.44 4.02 11.71
N ARG A 63 12.95 2.87 12.20
CA ARG A 63 13.60 1.57 11.91
C ARG A 63 13.60 1.26 10.41
N LEU A 64 12.50 1.51 9.72
CA LEU A 64 12.43 1.33 8.27
C LEU A 64 13.36 2.29 7.51
N GLU A 65 13.50 3.54 7.95
CA GLU A 65 14.46 4.50 7.37
C GLU A 65 15.91 4.06 7.58
N VAL A 66 16.26 3.58 8.79
CA VAL A 66 17.60 3.04 9.08
C VAL A 66 17.90 1.83 8.20
N LEU A 67 16.96 0.88 8.07
CA LEU A 67 17.12 -0.28 7.19
C LEU A 67 17.31 0.13 5.71
N LYS A 68 16.54 1.11 5.24
CA LYS A 68 16.72 1.68 3.88
C LYS A 68 18.06 2.37 3.70
N SER A 69 18.60 3.02 4.74
CA SER A 69 19.88 3.73 4.70
C SER A 69 21.11 2.81 4.76
N GLN A 70 20.94 1.55 5.20
CA GLN A 70 22.05 0.58 5.25
C GLN A 70 22.59 0.21 3.86
N VAL A 71 21.75 0.32 2.83
CA VAL A 71 22.23 0.28 1.44
C VAL A 71 22.59 1.71 1.04
N ASN A 72 23.88 2.05 0.95
CA ASN A 72 24.29 3.36 0.46
C ASN A 72 23.91 3.51 -1.02
N PRO A 73 22.85 4.28 -1.37
CA PRO A 73 22.39 4.35 -2.75
C PRO A 73 23.45 4.91 -3.69
N HIS A 74 24.26 5.86 -3.20
CA HIS A 74 25.32 6.48 -3.97
C HIS A 74 26.43 5.49 -4.32
N PHE A 75 26.83 4.64 -3.37
CA PHE A 75 27.79 3.57 -3.65
C PHE A 75 27.27 2.58 -4.70
N LEU A 76 25.99 2.17 -4.55
CA LEU A 76 25.36 1.24 -5.49
C LEU A 76 25.34 1.84 -6.91
N PHE A 77 24.87 3.09 -7.07
CA PHE A 77 24.83 3.73 -8.38
C PHE A 77 26.21 3.94 -9.00
N ASN A 78 27.20 4.32 -8.21
CA ASN A 78 28.57 4.49 -8.70
C ASN A 78 29.15 3.14 -9.17
N THR A 79 28.86 2.06 -8.44
CA THR A 79 29.31 0.71 -8.82
C THR A 79 28.62 0.25 -10.11
N LEU A 80 27.29 0.42 -10.23
CA LEU A 80 26.56 0.09 -11.45
C LEU A 80 27.07 0.90 -12.65
N ASN A 81 27.31 2.19 -12.50
CA ASN A 81 27.85 3.03 -13.57
C ASN A 81 29.25 2.59 -14.00
N MET A 82 30.09 2.18 -13.06
CA MET A 82 31.43 1.65 -13.37
C MET A 82 31.34 0.35 -14.16
N ILE A 83 30.46 -0.58 -13.74
CA ILE A 83 30.26 -1.85 -14.46
C ILE A 83 29.69 -1.59 -15.87
N SER A 84 28.73 -0.66 -16.02
CA SER A 84 28.19 -0.23 -17.31
C SER A 84 29.27 0.33 -18.22
N CYS A 85 30.20 1.13 -17.70
CA CYS A 85 31.34 1.66 -18.45
C CYS A 85 32.26 0.52 -18.94
N MET A 86 32.55 -0.45 -18.08
CA MET A 86 33.37 -1.62 -18.46
C MET A 86 32.69 -2.46 -19.52
N ALA A 87 31.38 -2.73 -19.35
CA ALA A 87 30.59 -3.48 -20.35
C ALA A 87 30.62 -2.80 -21.74
N ARG A 88 30.57 -1.47 -21.77
CA ARG A 88 30.72 -0.70 -23.03
C ARG A 88 32.11 -0.83 -23.65
N LEU A 89 33.17 -0.81 -22.83
CA LEU A 89 34.55 -0.98 -23.30
C LEU A 89 34.78 -2.39 -23.86
N GLU A 90 34.08 -3.38 -23.32
CA GLU A 90 34.13 -4.79 -23.77
C GLU A 90 33.11 -5.08 -24.89
N GLU A 91 32.42 -4.05 -25.40
CA GLU A 91 31.37 -4.17 -26.43
C GLU A 91 30.20 -5.09 -26.02
N ALA A 92 30.02 -5.31 -24.70
CA ALA A 92 28.97 -6.15 -24.13
C ALA A 92 27.64 -5.37 -23.99
N SER A 93 27.02 -5.02 -25.11
CA SER A 93 25.83 -4.15 -25.17
C SER A 93 24.67 -4.67 -24.33
N ALA A 94 24.40 -5.97 -24.31
CA ALA A 94 23.33 -6.55 -23.49
C ALA A 94 23.59 -6.36 -21.99
N THR A 95 24.83 -6.53 -21.54
CA THR A 95 25.22 -6.31 -20.15
C THR A 95 25.09 -4.83 -19.77
N ASP A 96 25.51 -3.91 -20.62
CA ASP A 96 25.34 -2.47 -20.38
C ASP A 96 23.85 -2.10 -20.22
N GLN A 97 22.98 -2.58 -21.12
CA GLN A 97 21.53 -2.34 -21.03
C GLN A 97 20.92 -2.91 -19.75
N MET A 98 21.28 -4.14 -19.37
CA MET A 98 20.81 -4.74 -18.11
C MET A 98 21.19 -3.86 -16.89
N ILE A 99 22.40 -3.33 -16.87
CA ILE A 99 22.87 -2.48 -15.76
C ILE A 99 22.14 -1.13 -15.76
N VAL A 100 21.87 -0.55 -16.92
CA VAL A 100 21.10 0.69 -17.05
C VAL A 100 19.69 0.51 -16.51
N HIS A 101 18.96 -0.53 -16.94
CA HIS A 101 17.61 -0.84 -16.46
C HIS A 101 17.59 -1.18 -14.96
N LEU A 102 18.60 -1.92 -14.48
CA LEU A 102 18.73 -2.21 -13.03
C LEU A 102 18.92 -0.92 -12.23
N GLY A 103 19.79 -0.01 -12.69
CA GLY A 103 20.03 1.28 -12.05
C GLY A 103 18.77 2.17 -12.05
N SER A 104 18.00 2.17 -13.14
CA SER A 104 16.72 2.87 -13.26
C SER A 104 15.68 2.33 -12.27
N LEU A 105 15.51 1.00 -12.24
CA LEU A 105 14.60 0.32 -11.32
C LEU A 105 14.92 0.64 -9.84
N PHE A 106 16.20 0.58 -9.45
CA PHE A 106 16.61 0.99 -8.09
C PHE A 106 16.30 2.46 -7.81
N ARG A 107 16.51 3.34 -8.77
CA ARG A 107 16.23 4.77 -8.65
C ARG A 107 14.74 5.02 -8.45
N HIS A 108 13.90 4.34 -9.22
CA HIS A 108 12.44 4.38 -9.08
C HIS A 108 12.02 3.92 -7.68
N ASN A 109 12.50 2.76 -7.21
CA ASN A 109 12.17 2.20 -5.91
C ASN A 109 12.61 3.07 -4.72
N LEU A 110 13.72 3.81 -4.84
CA LEU A 110 14.21 4.69 -3.78
C LEU A 110 13.53 6.07 -3.78
N ARG A 111 13.09 6.57 -4.94
CA ARG A 111 12.40 7.86 -5.08
C ARG A 111 10.94 7.80 -4.68
N THR A 112 10.27 6.69 -4.91
CA THR A 112 8.82 6.56 -4.67
C THR A 112 8.54 6.51 -3.17
N LYS A 113 8.36 7.69 -2.57
CA LYS A 113 7.93 7.89 -1.17
C LYS A 113 6.42 8.13 -1.06
N GLN A 114 5.77 8.41 -2.17
CA GLN A 114 4.34 8.72 -2.21
C GLN A 114 3.50 7.45 -2.06
N GLN A 115 2.35 7.58 -1.40
CA GLN A 115 1.40 6.47 -1.28
C GLN A 115 0.70 6.17 -2.61
N GLU A 116 0.51 7.21 -3.43
CA GLU A 116 -0.10 7.13 -4.76
C GLU A 116 0.79 7.79 -5.80
N VAL A 117 0.84 7.16 -6.96
CA VAL A 117 1.59 7.62 -8.14
C VAL A 117 0.69 7.61 -9.37
N THR A 118 1.12 8.20 -10.47
CA THR A 118 0.42 8.07 -11.75
C THR A 118 0.63 6.68 -12.34
N LEU A 119 -0.28 6.25 -13.20
CA LEU A 119 -0.10 5.01 -13.96
C LEU A 119 1.16 5.08 -14.86
N GLU A 120 1.49 6.27 -15.36
CA GLU A 120 2.71 6.50 -16.15
C GLU A 120 3.98 6.16 -15.34
N GLU A 121 4.09 6.67 -14.10
CA GLU A 121 5.21 6.39 -13.20
C GLU A 121 5.33 4.87 -12.88
N GLU A 122 4.20 4.18 -12.65
CA GLU A 122 4.19 2.72 -12.43
C GLU A 122 4.63 1.94 -13.66
N LEU A 123 4.20 2.38 -14.86
CA LEU A 123 4.60 1.74 -16.13
C LEU A 123 6.07 1.91 -16.43
N GLU A 124 6.66 3.08 -16.15
CA GLU A 124 8.11 3.30 -16.32
C GLU A 124 8.93 2.33 -15.48
N GLY A 125 8.63 2.21 -14.17
CA GLY A 125 9.32 1.26 -13.30
C GLY A 125 9.07 -0.20 -13.70
N LEU A 126 7.86 -0.50 -14.20
CA LEU A 126 7.52 -1.83 -14.67
C LEU A 126 8.30 -2.20 -15.94
N ASP A 127 8.55 -1.27 -16.86
CA ASP A 127 9.28 -1.53 -18.09
C ASP A 127 10.72 -1.93 -17.83
N ASP A 128 11.38 -1.25 -16.89
CA ASP A 128 12.71 -1.64 -16.45
C ASP A 128 12.72 -3.06 -15.86
N TYR A 129 11.73 -3.40 -15.04
CA TYR A 129 11.59 -4.73 -14.46
C TYR A 129 11.34 -5.81 -15.52
N ILE A 130 10.42 -5.56 -16.46
CA ILE A 130 10.09 -6.49 -17.55
C ILE A 130 11.33 -6.76 -18.40
N TYR A 131 12.08 -5.74 -18.78
CA TYR A 131 13.31 -5.91 -19.56
C TYR A 131 14.28 -6.88 -18.87
N LEU A 132 14.54 -6.66 -17.57
CA LEU A 132 15.43 -7.54 -16.81
C LEU A 132 14.93 -8.99 -16.73
N GLN A 133 13.62 -9.18 -16.56
CA GLN A 133 13.04 -10.52 -16.53
C GLN A 133 13.08 -11.20 -17.92
N GLN A 134 12.81 -10.49 -19.00
CA GLN A 134 12.91 -11.03 -20.35
C GLN A 134 14.32 -11.49 -20.68
N MET A 135 15.34 -10.74 -20.28
CA MET A 135 16.74 -11.16 -20.40
C MET A 135 17.04 -12.41 -19.57
N ARG A 136 16.52 -12.50 -18.35
CA ARG A 136 16.68 -13.66 -17.47
C ARG A 136 16.04 -14.92 -18.03
N PHE A 137 14.90 -14.79 -18.69
CA PHE A 137 14.16 -15.90 -19.30
C PHE A 137 14.52 -16.15 -20.77
N ASP A 138 15.60 -15.52 -21.27
CA ASP A 138 16.12 -15.70 -22.63
C ASP A 138 15.05 -15.50 -23.72
N GLY A 139 14.19 -14.49 -23.53
CA GLY A 139 13.12 -14.14 -24.48
C GLY A 139 11.94 -15.14 -24.56
N ARG A 140 11.93 -16.21 -23.74
CA ARG A 140 10.86 -17.22 -23.74
C ARG A 140 9.51 -16.69 -23.25
N ILE A 141 9.51 -15.53 -22.56
CA ILE A 141 8.31 -14.91 -22.01
C ILE A 141 8.12 -13.54 -22.67
N THR A 142 6.96 -13.34 -23.27
CA THR A 142 6.55 -12.06 -23.83
C THR A 142 5.62 -11.33 -22.89
N VAL A 143 5.70 -9.99 -22.88
CA VAL A 143 4.77 -9.14 -22.12
C VAL A 143 4.10 -8.18 -23.09
N GLU A 144 2.77 -8.27 -23.16
CA GLU A 144 1.95 -7.37 -23.94
C GLU A 144 1.27 -6.35 -23.01
N LYS A 145 1.27 -5.06 -23.41
CA LYS A 145 0.60 -3.99 -22.67
C LYS A 145 -0.50 -3.38 -23.54
N LYS A 146 -1.72 -3.33 -23.02
CA LYS A 146 -2.88 -2.67 -23.65
C LYS A 146 -3.41 -1.60 -22.70
N ILE A 147 -2.92 -0.39 -22.84
CA ILE A 147 -3.26 0.74 -21.98
C ILE A 147 -4.25 1.63 -22.75
N GLU A 148 -5.52 1.57 -22.34
CA GLU A 148 -6.64 2.31 -22.94
C GLU A 148 -7.04 3.52 -22.06
N ALA A 149 -6.52 3.59 -20.81
CA ALA A 149 -6.70 4.75 -19.93
C ALA A 149 -5.57 5.76 -20.14
N ASP A 150 -5.82 7.04 -19.87
CA ASP A 150 -4.78 8.07 -19.89
C ASP A 150 -3.81 7.85 -18.70
N PRO A 151 -2.53 7.49 -18.96
CA PRO A 151 -1.60 7.14 -17.90
C PRO A 151 -1.25 8.30 -16.97
N ALA A 152 -1.28 9.54 -17.45
CA ALA A 152 -0.96 10.71 -16.65
C ALA A 152 -2.11 11.15 -15.73
N ALA A 153 -3.37 10.89 -16.15
CA ALA A 153 -4.55 11.27 -15.40
C ALA A 153 -4.94 10.25 -14.31
N VAL A 154 -4.59 8.98 -14.49
CA VAL A 154 -4.97 7.89 -13.60
C VAL A 154 -3.97 7.75 -12.45
N ARG A 155 -4.48 7.58 -11.23
CA ARG A 155 -3.66 7.33 -10.04
C ARG A 155 -3.95 5.97 -9.42
N LEU A 156 -2.92 5.38 -8.84
CA LEU A 156 -2.99 4.09 -8.15
C LEU A 156 -1.96 4.05 -7.01
N PRO A 157 -2.10 3.12 -6.06
CA PRO A 157 -1.10 2.95 -5.01
C PRO A 157 0.25 2.59 -5.62
N SER A 158 1.33 3.22 -5.14
CA SER A 158 2.69 2.91 -5.60
C SER A 158 3.02 1.42 -5.44
N PHE A 159 3.84 0.86 -6.32
CA PHE A 159 4.19 -0.57 -6.34
C PHE A 159 2.97 -1.50 -6.45
N THR A 160 2.01 -1.15 -7.31
CA THR A 160 0.85 -2.01 -7.61
C THR A 160 1.14 -2.98 -8.75
N LEU A 161 1.69 -2.49 -9.86
CA LEU A 161 1.90 -3.30 -11.08
C LEU A 161 3.05 -4.29 -10.93
N GLN A 162 4.19 -3.85 -10.42
CA GLN A 162 5.41 -4.65 -10.39
C GLN A 162 5.22 -5.99 -9.65
N PRO A 163 4.67 -6.07 -8.40
CA PRO A 163 4.54 -7.35 -7.71
C PRO A 163 3.56 -8.32 -8.37
N ILE A 164 2.58 -7.81 -9.14
CA ILE A 164 1.63 -8.66 -9.86
C ILE A 164 2.32 -9.31 -11.04
N VAL A 165 3.06 -8.53 -11.81
CA VAL A 165 3.85 -9.04 -12.94
C VAL A 165 4.97 -9.96 -12.44
N GLU A 166 5.59 -9.65 -11.29
CA GLU A 166 6.55 -10.52 -10.62
C GLU A 166 5.95 -11.89 -10.28
N ASN A 167 4.72 -11.93 -9.76
CA ASN A 167 4.01 -13.18 -9.50
C ASN A 167 3.79 -14.00 -10.78
N ALA A 168 3.43 -13.35 -11.89
CA ALA A 168 3.25 -14.02 -13.17
C ALA A 168 4.58 -14.68 -13.65
N PHE A 169 5.71 -13.96 -13.59
CA PHE A 169 7.03 -14.51 -13.92
C PHE A 169 7.45 -15.64 -12.97
N SER A 170 7.31 -15.42 -11.65
CA SER A 170 7.89 -16.29 -10.62
C SER A 170 7.06 -17.54 -10.34
N HIS A 171 5.73 -17.44 -10.45
CA HIS A 171 4.80 -18.51 -10.09
C HIS A 171 4.02 -19.06 -11.28
N GLY A 172 3.56 -18.18 -12.17
CA GLY A 172 2.82 -18.59 -13.38
C GLY A 172 3.72 -19.26 -14.41
N LEU A 173 4.79 -18.59 -14.80
CA LEU A 173 5.61 -18.93 -15.96
C LEU A 173 7.00 -19.49 -15.66
N LYS A 174 7.32 -19.73 -14.39
CA LYS A 174 8.64 -20.23 -13.97
C LYS A 174 9.07 -21.52 -14.69
N SER A 175 8.13 -22.43 -14.94
CA SER A 175 8.36 -23.71 -15.61
C SER A 175 7.98 -23.69 -17.08
N CYS A 176 7.70 -22.51 -17.66
CA CYS A 176 7.37 -22.39 -19.07
C CYS A 176 8.65 -22.51 -19.90
N GLU A 177 8.70 -23.50 -20.77
CA GLU A 177 9.86 -23.73 -21.64
C GLU A 177 9.83 -22.82 -22.86
N GLU A 178 8.66 -22.58 -23.45
CA GLU A 178 8.43 -21.69 -24.58
C GLU A 178 7.02 -21.09 -24.57
N GLY A 179 6.85 -19.92 -25.21
CA GLY A 179 5.53 -19.33 -25.44
C GLY A 179 4.84 -18.76 -24.22
N GLY A 180 5.59 -18.45 -23.15
CA GLY A 180 5.05 -17.73 -22.00
C GLY A 180 4.56 -16.33 -22.39
N CYS A 181 3.37 -15.95 -21.94
CA CYS A 181 2.79 -14.65 -22.22
C CYS A 181 2.19 -14.04 -20.96
N ILE A 182 2.49 -12.76 -20.74
CA ILE A 182 1.82 -11.92 -19.74
C ILE A 182 1.10 -10.79 -20.47
N LEU A 183 -0.19 -10.63 -20.22
CA LEU A 183 -0.99 -9.54 -20.76
C LEU A 183 -1.38 -8.59 -19.64
N LEU A 184 -0.84 -7.37 -19.67
CA LEU A 184 -1.28 -6.24 -18.85
C LEU A 184 -2.32 -5.44 -19.63
N ARG A 185 -3.51 -5.29 -19.06
CA ARG A 185 -4.55 -4.45 -19.66
C ARG A 185 -5.10 -3.47 -18.64
N VAL A 186 -5.20 -2.19 -19.05
CA VAL A 186 -5.68 -1.10 -18.20
C VAL A 186 -6.68 -0.24 -18.98
N TRP A 187 -7.89 -0.06 -18.45
CA TRP A 187 -8.93 0.75 -19.08
C TRP A 187 -9.87 1.38 -18.05
N MET A 188 -10.60 2.38 -18.47
CA MET A 188 -11.65 2.98 -17.66
C MET A 188 -13.00 2.30 -17.93
N GLN A 189 -13.72 1.96 -16.86
CA GLN A 189 -15.10 1.51 -16.91
C GLN A 189 -15.98 2.46 -16.07
N GLY A 190 -16.53 3.48 -16.70
CA GLY A 190 -17.16 4.61 -16.02
C GLY A 190 -16.12 5.36 -15.18
N THR A 191 -16.36 5.48 -13.89
CA THR A 191 -15.45 6.12 -12.92
C THR A 191 -14.45 5.17 -12.29
N ARG A 192 -14.40 3.91 -12.73
CA ARG A 192 -13.49 2.91 -12.19
C ARG A 192 -12.36 2.60 -13.16
N LEU A 193 -11.14 2.61 -12.66
CA LEU A 193 -10.00 2.03 -13.35
C LEU A 193 -10.06 0.51 -13.19
N ILE A 194 -10.02 -0.18 -14.31
CA ILE A 194 -9.89 -1.63 -14.35
C ILE A 194 -8.49 -1.97 -14.82
N LEU A 195 -7.80 -2.75 -14.02
CA LEU A 195 -6.47 -3.23 -14.30
C LEU A 195 -6.47 -4.76 -14.22
N THR A 196 -5.93 -5.40 -15.25
CA THR A 196 -5.77 -6.86 -15.27
C THR A 196 -4.36 -7.25 -15.68
N VAL A 197 -3.80 -8.23 -14.97
CA VAL A 197 -2.60 -8.95 -15.38
C VAL A 197 -2.98 -10.41 -15.54
N ALA A 198 -2.83 -10.92 -16.73
CA ALA A 198 -3.10 -12.32 -17.08
C ALA A 198 -1.82 -13.01 -17.54
N ASP A 199 -1.56 -14.20 -17.05
CA ASP A 199 -0.51 -15.10 -17.56
C ASP A 199 -1.14 -16.36 -18.15
N ASN A 200 -0.45 -17.00 -19.08
CA ASN A 200 -0.81 -18.29 -19.64
C ASN A 200 -0.02 -19.46 -19.01
N GLY A 201 0.37 -19.30 -17.75
CA GLY A 201 1.20 -20.26 -17.02
C GLY A 201 0.44 -21.49 -16.52
N LYS A 202 1.02 -22.15 -15.50
CA LYS A 202 0.48 -23.40 -14.95
C LYS A 202 -0.92 -23.28 -14.35
N GLY A 203 -1.33 -22.07 -13.94
CA GLY A 203 -2.55 -21.84 -13.17
C GLY A 203 -2.54 -22.48 -11.78
N MET A 204 -3.71 -22.53 -11.15
CA MET A 204 -3.95 -23.08 -9.80
C MET A 204 -5.17 -23.98 -9.80
N THR A 205 -5.15 -25.03 -8.94
CA THR A 205 -6.34 -25.82 -8.65
C THR A 205 -7.33 -24.98 -7.80
N PRO A 206 -8.60 -25.36 -7.73
CA PRO A 206 -9.57 -24.65 -6.87
C PRO A 206 -9.08 -24.56 -5.41
N GLU A 207 -8.50 -25.64 -4.87
CA GLU A 207 -7.99 -25.70 -3.50
C GLU A 207 -6.79 -24.76 -3.29
N GLU A 208 -5.89 -24.65 -4.27
CA GLU A 208 -4.77 -23.71 -4.24
C GLU A 208 -5.25 -22.26 -4.31
N LEU A 209 -6.27 -21.99 -5.12
CA LEU A 209 -6.86 -20.65 -5.26
C LEU A 209 -7.56 -20.24 -3.97
N ASP A 210 -8.36 -21.13 -3.38
CA ASP A 210 -9.06 -20.89 -2.11
C ASP A 210 -8.04 -20.61 -0.99
N ALA A 211 -7.00 -21.45 -0.88
CA ALA A 211 -5.93 -21.25 0.10
C ALA A 211 -5.18 -19.92 -0.09
N LEU A 212 -4.99 -19.46 -1.34
CA LEU A 212 -4.40 -18.15 -1.63
C LEU A 212 -5.33 -17.02 -1.19
N GLN A 213 -6.63 -17.11 -1.48
CA GLN A 213 -7.62 -16.10 -1.09
C GLN A 213 -7.76 -16.00 0.42
N GLU A 214 -7.76 -17.13 1.14
CA GLU A 214 -7.75 -17.13 2.61
C GLU A 214 -6.50 -16.46 3.19
N LYS A 215 -5.31 -16.74 2.65
CA LYS A 215 -4.07 -16.08 3.06
C LYS A 215 -4.12 -14.56 2.83
N ILE A 216 -4.68 -14.11 1.72
CA ILE A 216 -4.86 -12.69 1.43
C ILE A 216 -5.80 -12.06 2.45
N ALA A 217 -6.96 -12.67 2.73
CA ALA A 217 -7.93 -12.19 3.71
C ALA A 217 -7.34 -12.14 5.13
N GLN A 218 -6.58 -13.16 5.55
CA GLN A 218 -5.89 -13.17 6.84
C GLN A 218 -4.82 -12.08 6.94
N SER A 219 -4.14 -11.78 5.84
CA SER A 219 -3.09 -10.75 5.80
C SER A 219 -3.67 -9.34 5.89
N GLU A 220 -4.88 -9.12 5.40
CA GLU A 220 -5.60 -7.87 5.58
C GLU A 220 -5.88 -7.57 7.06
N GLN A 221 -6.13 -8.62 7.86
CA GLN A 221 -6.41 -8.50 9.30
C GLN A 221 -5.13 -8.36 10.16
N THR A 222 -4.08 -9.11 9.84
CA THR A 222 -2.89 -9.22 10.73
C THR A 222 -1.78 -8.24 10.38
N GLY A 223 -1.82 -7.60 9.20
CA GLY A 223 -0.78 -6.69 8.74
C GLY A 223 0.55 -7.34 8.35
N ARG A 224 0.65 -8.67 8.45
CA ARG A 224 1.84 -9.45 8.08
C ARG A 224 1.58 -10.15 6.75
N SER A 225 1.86 -9.47 5.64
CA SER A 225 1.75 -10.07 4.31
C SER A 225 2.87 -9.63 3.39
N ILE A 226 3.22 -10.51 2.46
CA ILE A 226 4.18 -10.26 1.39
C ILE A 226 3.42 -10.40 0.06
N GLY A 227 3.66 -9.49 -0.90
CA GLY A 227 3.09 -9.58 -2.24
C GLY A 227 1.64 -9.14 -2.37
N LEU A 228 0.77 -9.99 -2.94
CA LEU A 228 -0.62 -9.65 -3.31
C LEU A 228 -1.49 -9.18 -2.15
N GLY A 229 -1.32 -9.74 -0.96
CA GLY A 229 -2.06 -9.31 0.23
C GLY A 229 -1.75 -7.87 0.65
N ASN A 230 -0.50 -7.42 0.49
CA ASN A 230 -0.14 -6.01 0.75
C ASN A 230 -0.77 -5.06 -0.25
N ILE A 231 -0.89 -5.48 -1.52
CA ILE A 231 -1.54 -4.67 -2.56
C ILE A 231 -3.04 -4.59 -2.27
N SER A 232 -3.71 -5.73 -2.01
CA SER A 232 -5.14 -5.77 -1.68
C SER A 232 -5.47 -4.87 -0.49
N ARG A 233 -4.71 -4.99 0.59
CA ARG A 233 -4.87 -4.14 1.77
C ARG A 233 -4.69 -2.65 1.46
N ARG A 234 -3.68 -2.29 0.69
CA ARG A 234 -3.41 -0.90 0.32
C ARG A 234 -4.53 -0.31 -0.52
N ILE A 235 -5.04 -1.09 -1.49
CA ILE A 235 -6.20 -0.68 -2.29
C ILE A 235 -7.42 -0.48 -1.39
N ALA A 236 -7.72 -1.41 -0.50
CA ALA A 236 -8.85 -1.28 0.43
C ALA A 236 -8.73 -0.08 1.38
N MET A 237 -7.50 0.28 1.79
CA MET A 237 -7.24 1.45 2.65
C MET A 237 -7.41 2.79 1.92
N LEU A 238 -6.93 2.89 0.69
CA LEU A 238 -6.95 4.14 -0.08
C LEU A 238 -8.26 4.31 -0.87
N TYR A 239 -8.89 3.20 -1.23
CA TYR A 239 -10.11 3.16 -2.03
C TYR A 239 -11.13 2.23 -1.37
N PRO A 240 -12.05 2.74 -0.52
CA PRO A 240 -13.02 1.91 0.21
C PRO A 240 -13.86 0.97 -0.67
N ASP A 241 -14.15 1.39 -1.93
CA ASP A 241 -14.87 0.59 -2.92
C ASP A 241 -13.94 -0.14 -3.90
N GLY A 242 -12.64 -0.15 -3.61
CA GLY A 242 -11.64 -0.87 -4.39
C GLY A 242 -11.72 -2.38 -4.17
N ALA A 243 -11.51 -3.17 -5.23
CA ALA A 243 -11.60 -4.62 -5.15
C ALA A 243 -10.47 -5.29 -5.93
N MET A 244 -10.00 -6.43 -5.42
CA MET A 244 -9.12 -7.36 -6.10
C MET A 244 -9.83 -8.69 -6.30
N LYS A 245 -9.74 -9.26 -7.50
CA LYS A 245 -10.27 -10.58 -7.85
C LYS A 245 -9.20 -11.41 -8.53
N ILE A 246 -9.11 -12.69 -8.20
CA ILE A 246 -8.16 -13.63 -8.78
C ILE A 246 -8.96 -14.76 -9.43
N TYR A 247 -8.64 -15.05 -10.68
CA TYR A 247 -9.21 -16.15 -11.45
C TYR A 247 -8.05 -17.03 -11.93
N SER A 248 -8.16 -18.34 -11.74
CA SER A 248 -7.14 -19.28 -12.20
C SER A 248 -7.74 -20.63 -12.56
N ARG A 249 -7.13 -21.33 -13.50
CA ARG A 249 -7.44 -22.72 -13.84
C ARG A 249 -6.14 -23.46 -14.14
N PRO A 250 -6.01 -24.73 -13.71
CA PRO A 250 -4.85 -25.55 -14.04
C PRO A 250 -4.59 -25.61 -15.55
N GLY A 251 -3.36 -25.32 -15.97
CA GLY A 251 -2.96 -25.31 -17.37
C GLY A 251 -3.47 -24.14 -18.22
N HIS A 252 -4.18 -23.17 -17.65
CA HIS A 252 -4.73 -22.02 -18.37
C HIS A 252 -4.25 -20.66 -17.81
N GLY A 253 -3.36 -20.70 -16.79
CA GLY A 253 -2.79 -19.51 -16.19
C GLY A 253 -3.67 -18.85 -15.13
N THR A 254 -3.31 -17.61 -14.80
CA THR A 254 -3.95 -16.81 -13.76
C THR A 254 -4.28 -15.42 -14.27
N VAL A 255 -5.40 -14.86 -13.83
CA VAL A 255 -5.80 -13.48 -14.07
C VAL A 255 -6.02 -12.80 -12.73
N ILE A 256 -5.29 -11.73 -12.48
CA ILE A 256 -5.49 -10.84 -11.33
C ILE A 256 -6.14 -9.56 -11.86
N ARG A 257 -7.29 -9.20 -11.31
CA ARG A 257 -8.08 -8.03 -11.69
C ARG A 257 -8.24 -7.10 -10.50
N PHE A 258 -7.98 -5.82 -10.72
CA PHE A 258 -8.27 -4.74 -9.79
C PHE A 258 -9.35 -3.82 -10.35
N GLU A 259 -10.19 -3.34 -9.45
CA GLU A 259 -11.21 -2.34 -9.72
C GLU A 259 -10.99 -1.19 -8.74
N ILE A 260 -10.47 -0.06 -9.21
CA ILE A 260 -10.05 1.07 -8.39
C ILE A 260 -10.91 2.28 -8.76
N PRO A 261 -11.75 2.80 -7.85
CA PRO A 261 -12.47 4.04 -8.08
C PRO A 261 -11.49 5.19 -8.33
N GLN A 262 -11.73 5.97 -9.38
CA GLN A 262 -10.99 7.19 -9.64
C GLN A 262 -11.82 8.38 -9.17
N GLN A 263 -11.25 9.22 -8.31
CA GLN A 263 -11.88 10.48 -7.96
C GLN A 263 -11.78 11.41 -9.18
N VAL A 264 -12.91 11.83 -9.68
CA VAL A 264 -12.94 12.95 -10.64
C VAL A 264 -12.47 14.19 -9.88
N ARG A 265 -11.19 14.55 -10.02
CA ARG A 265 -10.75 15.88 -9.57
C ARG A 265 -11.53 16.87 -10.45
N GLN A 266 -12.52 17.56 -9.86
CA GLN A 266 -12.96 18.84 -10.41
C GLN A 266 -11.71 19.73 -10.39
N GLU A 267 -11.21 20.07 -11.56
CA GLU A 267 -10.32 21.23 -11.73
C GLU A 267 -11.06 22.39 -11.08
N VAL A 268 -10.60 22.83 -9.92
CA VAL A 268 -10.96 24.14 -9.39
C VAL A 268 -10.32 25.10 -10.39
N ALA A 269 -11.14 25.56 -11.35
CA ALA A 269 -10.80 26.69 -12.17
C ALA A 269 -10.55 27.86 -11.20
N ASP A 270 -9.27 28.14 -10.96
CA ASP A 270 -8.84 29.39 -10.35
C ASP A 270 -9.29 30.52 -11.26
N SER A 271 -10.51 30.98 -11.02
CA SER A 271 -10.96 32.28 -11.48
C SER A 271 -10.21 33.34 -10.67
N HIS A 272 -8.98 33.61 -11.06
CA HIS A 272 -8.38 34.89 -10.82
C HIS A 272 -8.96 35.88 -11.83
N GLU A 273 -10.09 36.47 -11.49
CA GLU A 273 -10.49 37.77 -12.01
C GLU A 273 -9.97 38.86 -11.09
N VAL A 274 -9.06 39.63 -11.63
CA VAL A 274 -8.72 41.07 -11.40
C VAL A 274 -8.39 41.51 -10.01
#